data_be8905a6a52edc5fd0f4c377b5b7d469
#
_entry.id   be8905a6a52edc5fd0f4c377b5b7d469
#
_cell.length_a   1.000
_cell.length_b   1.000
_cell.length_c   1.000
_cell.angle_alpha   90.00
_cell.angle_beta   90.00
_cell.angle_gamma   90.00
#
_symmetry.space_group_name_H-M   'P 1'
#
loop_
_entity.id
_entity.type
_entity.pdbx_description
1 polymer ?
#
loop_
_entity_poly.entity_id
_entity_poly.type
_entity_poly.pdbx_seq_one_letter_code
_entity_poly.pdbx_strand_id
1 'polypeptide(L)'
;RRLTPAERKQTESESETLMPPRYFIETYGCQMNVHDSERMAGLLEQAGYEPATSDAEADLIVVNTCSVREHAEDKLYTQLGELRVLAQEQGHNPIVAVAGCVAQQEGDAIFRRSPGVTRIVLGTQAIRRLPMLVEEASHEPRRITDINPHDDVSFPLGMTRRSDPVKAYITINEGCNEFCAFCVVPYTRSHERMRPKGEILAEAREAAESGHREIQLLGQIVNHYEAPDDPGCDFTGLLEALHDIAGIERIRFASPHQI
;
A
#
# COMPACT_ATOMS: atom_id res chain seq x y z
N ARG A 1 46.93 -7.84 -19.31
CA ARG A 1 47.02 -6.45 -19.81
C ARG A 1 46.78 -5.54 -18.61
N ARG A 2 47.78 -4.73 -18.18
CA ARG A 2 47.58 -3.79 -17.06
C ARG A 2 46.83 -2.56 -17.61
N LEU A 3 45.76 -2.18 -16.92
CA LEU A 3 44.96 -0.99 -17.26
C LEU A 3 45.81 0.27 -17.09
N THR A 4 45.68 1.22 -17.97
CA THR A 4 46.36 2.51 -17.90
C THR A 4 45.80 3.38 -16.78
N PRO A 5 46.55 4.39 -16.27
CA PRO A 5 46.02 5.30 -15.22
C PRO A 5 44.74 6.07 -15.62
N ALA A 6 44.51 6.26 -16.94
CA ALA A 6 43.29 6.89 -17.44
C ALA A 6 42.10 5.90 -17.38
N GLU A 7 42.30 4.64 -17.72
CA GLU A 7 41.27 3.59 -17.60
C GLU A 7 40.93 3.29 -16.13
N ARG A 8 41.89 3.42 -15.21
CA ARG A 8 41.60 3.34 -13.76
C ARG A 8 40.76 4.52 -13.27
N LYS A 9 41.03 5.74 -13.73
CA LYS A 9 40.20 6.90 -13.39
C LYS A 9 38.77 6.84 -13.96
N GLN A 10 38.58 6.21 -15.11
CA GLN A 10 37.24 5.98 -15.64
C GLN A 10 36.44 4.92 -14.85
N THR A 11 37.09 3.85 -14.40
CA THR A 11 36.44 2.84 -13.52
C THR A 11 36.24 3.33 -12.10
N GLU A 12 37.01 4.28 -11.60
CA GLU A 12 36.81 4.92 -10.29
C GLU A 12 35.75 6.03 -10.31
N SER A 13 35.42 6.62 -11.47
CA SER A 13 34.35 7.63 -11.62
C SER A 13 32.95 7.02 -11.79
N GLU A 14 32.84 5.72 -12.05
CA GLU A 14 31.57 5.01 -12.18
C GLU A 14 31.07 4.39 -10.88
N SER A 15 31.80 4.50 -9.77
CA SER A 15 31.35 4.17 -8.44
C SER A 15 31.08 5.44 -7.60
N GLU A 16 30.40 6.42 -8.13
CA GLU A 16 29.58 7.28 -7.30
C GLU A 16 28.54 6.36 -6.67
N THR A 17 28.68 6.10 -5.39
CA THR A 17 27.69 5.38 -4.58
C THR A 17 26.42 6.24 -4.62
N LEU A 18 25.59 6.04 -5.63
CA LEU A 18 24.26 6.67 -5.66
C LEU A 18 23.58 6.24 -4.37
N MET A 19 23.29 7.19 -3.51
CA MET A 19 22.49 6.92 -2.32
C MET A 19 21.17 6.30 -2.76
N PRO A 20 20.67 5.28 -2.06
CA PRO A 20 19.40 4.66 -2.41
C PRO A 20 18.29 5.72 -2.43
N PRO A 21 17.39 5.67 -3.42
CA PRO A 21 16.28 6.61 -3.49
C PRO A 21 15.39 6.47 -2.25
N ARG A 22 14.85 7.57 -1.78
CA ARG A 22 14.07 7.62 -0.54
C ARG A 22 12.59 7.79 -0.81
N TYR A 23 11.75 7.09 -0.05
CA TYR A 23 10.30 7.21 -0.14
C TYR A 23 9.68 7.75 1.15
N PHE A 24 8.58 8.48 1.00
CA PHE A 24 7.72 8.91 2.09
C PHE A 24 6.26 8.55 1.78
N ILE A 25 5.56 7.93 2.72
CA ILE A 25 4.16 7.55 2.56
C ILE A 25 3.32 8.29 3.59
N GLU A 26 2.42 9.15 3.12
CA GLU A 26 1.42 9.84 3.93
C GLU A 26 0.08 9.11 3.80
N THR A 27 -0.58 8.82 4.91
CA THR A 27 -1.82 8.01 4.92
C THR A 27 -2.97 8.75 5.58
N TYR A 28 -4.01 9.05 4.79
CA TYR A 28 -5.26 9.66 5.26
C TYR A 28 -6.39 8.64 5.10
N GLY A 29 -6.62 7.79 6.11
CA GLY A 29 -7.63 6.78 5.87
C GLY A 29 -7.98 5.87 7.04
N CYS A 30 -8.62 4.76 6.70
CA CYS A 30 -8.97 3.69 7.63
C CYS A 30 -7.81 2.68 7.79
N GLN A 31 -8.03 1.65 8.59
CA GLN A 31 -7.06 0.58 8.83
C GLN A 31 -6.64 -0.14 7.55
N MET A 32 -7.55 -0.30 6.58
CA MET A 32 -7.20 -0.85 5.26
C MET A 32 -6.16 0.02 4.53
N ASN A 33 -6.31 1.35 4.57
CA ASN A 33 -5.30 2.24 3.97
C ASN A 33 -3.95 2.15 4.72
N VAL A 34 -3.97 2.04 6.06
CA VAL A 34 -2.73 1.84 6.83
C VAL A 34 -2.03 0.55 6.39
N HIS A 35 -2.77 -0.55 6.31
CA HIS A 35 -2.21 -1.83 5.86
C HIS A 35 -1.75 -1.79 4.40
N ASP A 36 -2.50 -1.12 3.51
CA ASP A 36 -2.07 -0.88 2.13
C ASP A 36 -0.75 -0.10 2.08
N SER A 37 -0.57 0.89 2.96
CA SER A 37 0.69 1.66 3.07
C SER A 37 1.84 0.81 3.59
N GLU A 38 1.61 -0.07 4.56
CA GLU A 38 2.60 -1.03 5.06
C GLU A 38 3.07 -1.99 3.97
N ARG A 39 2.15 -2.44 3.11
CA ARG A 39 2.45 -3.26 1.92
C ARG A 39 3.24 -2.48 0.87
N MET A 40 2.83 -1.24 0.58
CA MET A 40 3.56 -0.36 -0.35
C MET A 40 4.99 -0.09 0.14
N ALA A 41 5.18 0.18 1.41
CA ALA A 41 6.49 0.37 2.02
C ALA A 41 7.41 -0.84 1.81
N GLY A 42 6.90 -2.04 2.10
CA GLY A 42 7.67 -3.27 1.91
C GLY A 42 8.05 -3.53 0.45
N LEU A 43 7.15 -3.24 -0.50
CA LEU A 43 7.43 -3.35 -1.94
C LEU A 43 8.52 -2.36 -2.38
N LEU A 44 8.49 -1.12 -1.88
CA LEU A 44 9.49 -0.10 -2.18
C LEU A 44 10.84 -0.44 -1.59
N GLU A 45 10.90 -0.93 -0.34
CA GLU A 45 12.15 -1.38 0.29
C GLU A 45 12.78 -2.55 -0.49
N GLN A 46 11.96 -3.50 -0.97
CA GLN A 46 12.44 -4.59 -1.82
C GLN A 46 12.97 -4.09 -3.18
N ALA A 47 12.41 -3.00 -3.69
CA ALA A 47 12.89 -2.34 -4.91
C ALA A 47 14.13 -1.45 -4.67
N GLY A 48 14.68 -1.42 -3.45
CA GLY A 48 15.90 -0.70 -3.12
C GLY A 48 15.69 0.74 -2.64
N TYR A 49 14.46 1.13 -2.32
CA TYR A 49 14.15 2.41 -1.69
C TYR A 49 14.38 2.36 -0.18
N GLU A 50 14.79 3.49 0.41
CA GLU A 50 14.87 3.66 1.86
C GLU A 50 13.79 4.63 2.36
N PRO A 51 13.27 4.44 3.60
CA PRO A 51 12.29 5.35 4.15
C PRO A 51 12.90 6.74 4.43
N ALA A 52 12.22 7.80 4.00
CA ALA A 52 12.52 9.18 4.39
C ALA A 52 11.81 9.55 5.69
N THR A 53 12.35 10.51 6.44
CA THR A 53 11.74 11.01 7.67
C THR A 53 10.71 12.12 7.42
N SER A 54 10.77 12.73 6.23
CA SER A 54 9.84 13.77 5.78
C SER A 54 9.68 13.74 4.26
N ASP A 55 8.63 14.40 3.77
CA ASP A 55 8.38 14.60 2.34
C ASP A 55 9.50 15.43 1.65
N ALA A 56 10.10 16.37 2.38
CA ALA A 56 11.19 17.20 1.86
C ALA A 56 12.49 16.44 1.51
N GLU A 57 12.65 15.22 2.07
CA GLU A 57 13.82 14.37 1.86
C GLU A 57 13.55 13.19 0.90
N ALA A 58 12.33 13.07 0.39
CA ALA A 58 11.90 11.91 -0.38
C ALA A 58 12.01 12.15 -1.89
N ASP A 59 12.51 11.17 -2.62
CA ASP A 59 12.49 11.12 -4.09
C ASP A 59 11.13 10.63 -4.63
N LEU A 60 10.42 9.86 -3.80
CA LEU A 60 9.08 9.37 -4.04
C LEU A 60 8.16 9.69 -2.86
N ILE A 61 7.04 10.34 -3.14
CA ILE A 61 5.99 10.61 -2.15
C ILE A 61 4.73 9.87 -2.57
N VAL A 62 4.20 9.03 -1.67
CA VAL A 62 2.92 8.34 -1.87
C VAL A 62 1.89 8.92 -0.91
N VAL A 63 0.80 9.48 -1.44
CA VAL A 63 -0.34 9.93 -0.63
C VAL A 63 -1.45 8.90 -0.77
N ASN A 64 -1.63 8.08 0.26
CA ASN A 64 -2.65 7.03 0.31
C ASN A 64 -3.89 7.51 1.05
N THR A 65 -5.05 7.53 0.38
CA THR A 65 -6.23 8.19 0.93
C THR A 65 -7.53 7.39 0.77
N CYS A 66 -8.45 7.61 1.71
CA CYS A 66 -9.76 6.97 1.81
C CYS A 66 -10.84 7.88 1.22
N SER A 67 -11.84 7.31 0.56
CA SER A 67 -13.02 8.04 0.07
C SER A 67 -14.24 7.98 1.02
N VAL A 68 -14.12 7.25 2.15
CA VAL A 68 -15.22 7.06 3.11
C VAL A 68 -15.14 8.05 4.27
N ARG A 69 -13.92 8.44 4.67
CA ARG A 69 -13.73 9.37 5.79
C ARG A 69 -13.92 10.80 5.35
N GLU A 70 -14.78 11.52 6.07
CA GLU A 70 -14.93 12.95 5.95
C GLU A 70 -13.56 13.65 6.02
N HIS A 71 -13.34 14.63 5.18
CA HIS A 71 -12.08 15.38 5.07
C HIS A 71 -10.83 14.60 4.58
N ALA A 72 -10.91 13.32 4.24
CA ALA A 72 -9.74 12.62 3.70
C ALA A 72 -9.36 13.16 2.31
N GLU A 73 -10.36 13.46 1.49
CA GLU A 73 -10.16 14.08 0.18
C GLU A 73 -9.63 15.53 0.31
N ASP A 74 -10.17 16.31 1.26
CA ASP A 74 -9.68 17.67 1.52
C ASP A 74 -8.21 17.67 1.93
N LYS A 75 -7.80 16.72 2.79
CA LYS A 75 -6.41 16.54 3.19
C LYS A 75 -5.52 16.16 2.02
N LEU A 76 -5.98 15.27 1.12
CA LEU A 76 -5.25 14.93 -0.09
C LEU A 76 -4.91 16.19 -0.89
N TYR A 77 -5.92 17.01 -1.23
CA TYR A 77 -5.67 18.18 -2.08
C TYR A 77 -4.90 19.29 -1.36
N THR A 78 -5.04 19.40 -0.05
CA THR A 78 -4.19 20.29 0.77
C THR A 78 -2.72 19.85 0.68
N GLN A 79 -2.43 18.58 0.91
CA GLN A 79 -1.09 18.01 0.81
C GLN A 79 -0.49 18.19 -0.60
N LEU A 80 -1.26 17.91 -1.65
CA LEU A 80 -0.80 18.13 -3.02
C LEU A 80 -0.50 19.61 -3.31
N GLY A 81 -1.25 20.53 -2.67
CA GLY A 81 -0.98 21.97 -2.72
C GLY A 81 0.35 22.34 -2.03
N GLU A 82 0.60 21.78 -0.85
CA GLU A 82 1.84 21.97 -0.09
C GLU A 82 3.06 21.42 -0.83
N LEU A 83 2.96 20.21 -1.39
CA LEU A 83 4.02 19.61 -2.22
C LEU A 83 4.35 20.47 -3.46
N ARG A 84 3.35 21.12 -4.05
CA ARG A 84 3.57 22.06 -5.16
C ARG A 84 4.37 23.25 -4.74
N VAL A 85 4.09 23.84 -3.57
CA VAL A 85 4.83 24.98 -3.01
C VAL A 85 6.25 24.56 -2.70
N LEU A 86 6.43 23.42 -2.04
CA LEU A 86 7.74 22.85 -1.70
C LEU A 86 8.63 22.68 -2.95
N ALA A 87 8.07 22.11 -4.02
CA ALA A 87 8.78 21.93 -5.28
C ALA A 87 9.21 23.26 -5.91
N GLN A 88 8.38 24.31 -5.81
CA GLN A 88 8.69 25.63 -6.34
C GLN A 88 9.76 26.37 -5.52
N GLU A 89 9.73 26.26 -4.20
CA GLU A 89 10.63 26.97 -3.29
C GLU A 89 12.02 26.33 -3.19
N GLN A 90 12.06 24.98 -3.14
CA GLN A 90 13.30 24.25 -2.90
C GLN A 90 13.94 23.67 -4.18
N GLY A 91 13.23 23.71 -5.31
CA GLY A 91 13.71 23.10 -6.55
C GLY A 91 13.76 21.57 -6.50
N HIS A 92 13.28 20.96 -5.40
CA HIS A 92 13.15 19.52 -5.25
C HIS A 92 11.84 19.04 -5.87
N ASN A 93 11.93 18.07 -6.78
CA ASN A 93 10.78 17.65 -7.58
C ASN A 93 10.59 16.11 -7.50
N PRO A 94 10.09 15.59 -6.36
CA PRO A 94 9.89 14.17 -6.18
C PRO A 94 8.82 13.61 -7.13
N ILE A 95 8.83 12.31 -7.36
CA ILE A 95 7.70 11.61 -7.98
C ILE A 95 6.57 11.57 -6.95
N VAL A 96 5.41 12.14 -7.28
CA VAL A 96 4.23 12.09 -6.41
C VAL A 96 3.22 11.09 -6.96
N ALA A 97 2.91 10.07 -6.15
CA ALA A 97 1.89 9.06 -6.40
C ALA A 97 0.69 9.28 -5.47
N VAL A 98 -0.52 9.28 -6.01
CA VAL A 98 -1.77 9.25 -5.23
C VAL A 98 -2.34 7.85 -5.29
N ALA A 99 -2.57 7.25 -4.13
CA ALA A 99 -3.03 5.87 -3.97
C ALA A 99 -4.32 5.77 -3.15
N GLY A 100 -4.95 4.59 -3.18
CA GLY A 100 -6.09 4.25 -2.33
C GLY A 100 -7.46 4.51 -2.96
N CYS A 101 -8.50 4.59 -2.11
CA CYS A 101 -9.89 4.64 -2.57
C CYS A 101 -10.21 5.91 -3.37
N VAL A 102 -9.66 7.07 -3.02
CA VAL A 102 -9.87 8.31 -3.81
C VAL A 102 -9.17 8.19 -5.16
N ALA A 103 -7.98 7.60 -5.22
CA ALA A 103 -7.30 7.35 -6.49
C ALA A 103 -8.14 6.43 -7.40
N GLN A 104 -8.72 5.37 -6.85
CA GLN A 104 -9.61 4.47 -7.57
C GLN A 104 -10.87 5.18 -8.08
N GLN A 105 -11.45 6.06 -7.28
CA GLN A 105 -12.70 6.76 -7.60
C GLN A 105 -12.49 7.87 -8.63
N GLU A 106 -11.46 8.70 -8.43
CA GLU A 106 -11.24 9.93 -9.20
C GLU A 106 -10.41 9.71 -10.48
N GLY A 107 -9.52 8.73 -10.47
CA GLY A 107 -8.65 8.44 -11.61
C GLY A 107 -7.94 9.69 -12.15
N ASP A 108 -8.01 9.91 -13.45
CA ASP A 108 -7.37 11.04 -14.14
C ASP A 108 -7.86 12.44 -13.70
N ALA A 109 -8.97 12.53 -12.95
CA ALA A 109 -9.44 13.80 -12.41
C ALA A 109 -8.42 14.40 -11.42
N ILE A 110 -7.67 13.56 -10.72
CA ILE A 110 -6.61 13.98 -9.80
C ILE A 110 -5.58 14.84 -10.52
N PHE A 111 -5.14 14.47 -11.73
CA PHE A 111 -4.17 15.26 -12.49
C PHE A 111 -4.69 16.65 -12.88
N ARG A 112 -6.00 16.78 -13.09
CA ARG A 112 -6.62 18.08 -13.40
C ARG A 112 -6.68 18.98 -12.17
N ARG A 113 -6.91 18.37 -11.00
CA ARG A 113 -7.00 19.09 -9.72
C ARG A 113 -5.62 19.39 -9.11
N SER A 114 -4.58 18.61 -9.47
CA SER A 114 -3.19 18.81 -9.02
C SER A 114 -2.21 18.95 -10.19
N PRO A 115 -2.37 19.98 -11.05
CA PRO A 115 -1.55 20.11 -12.26
C PRO A 115 -0.06 20.28 -11.94
N GLY A 116 0.77 19.43 -12.57
CA GLY A 116 2.23 19.52 -12.45
C GLY A 116 2.80 18.88 -11.17
N VAL A 117 1.97 18.33 -10.27
CA VAL A 117 2.42 17.67 -9.03
C VAL A 117 2.34 16.16 -9.16
N THR A 118 1.13 15.64 -9.31
CA THR A 118 0.89 14.19 -9.35
C THR A 118 1.41 13.59 -10.66
N ARG A 119 2.17 12.49 -10.54
CA ARG A 119 2.71 11.70 -11.65
C ARG A 119 2.02 10.35 -11.81
N ILE A 120 1.63 9.72 -10.70
CA ILE A 120 1.04 8.38 -10.65
C ILE A 120 -0.29 8.46 -9.91
N VAL A 121 -1.32 7.83 -10.47
CA VAL A 121 -2.60 7.57 -9.80
C VAL A 121 -2.79 6.06 -9.72
N LEU A 122 -2.85 5.52 -8.50
CA LEU A 122 -2.78 4.10 -8.20
C LEU A 122 -4.04 3.65 -7.45
N GLY A 123 -4.87 2.83 -8.08
CA GLY A 123 -6.05 2.24 -7.45
C GLY A 123 -5.71 1.22 -6.36
N THR A 124 -6.72 0.85 -5.58
CA THR A 124 -6.57 -0.06 -4.43
C THR A 124 -6.07 -1.45 -4.80
N GLN A 125 -6.32 -1.90 -6.02
CA GLN A 125 -5.93 -3.23 -6.50
C GLN A 125 -4.59 -3.25 -7.24
N ALA A 126 -4.04 -2.09 -7.55
CA ALA A 126 -2.80 -1.96 -8.30
C ALA A 126 -1.54 -1.81 -7.41
N ILE A 127 -1.67 -1.89 -6.08
CA ILE A 127 -0.60 -1.65 -5.10
C ILE A 127 0.68 -2.43 -5.43
N ARG A 128 0.56 -3.70 -5.85
CA ARG A 128 1.70 -4.56 -6.19
C ARG A 128 2.53 -4.03 -7.37
N ARG A 129 1.97 -3.17 -8.19
CA ARG A 129 2.61 -2.59 -9.37
C ARG A 129 3.30 -1.26 -9.09
N LEU A 130 3.19 -0.73 -7.85
CA LEU A 130 3.79 0.54 -7.47
C LEU A 130 5.28 0.67 -7.86
N PRO A 131 6.18 -0.30 -7.57
CA PRO A 131 7.58 -0.17 -7.94
C PRO A 131 7.79 -0.04 -9.46
N MET A 132 7.08 -0.85 -10.25
CA MET A 132 7.14 -0.80 -11.71
C MET A 132 6.64 0.56 -12.26
N LEU A 133 5.53 1.09 -11.70
CA LEU A 133 4.99 2.38 -12.12
C LEU A 133 5.90 3.54 -11.75
N VAL A 134 6.60 3.44 -10.62
CA VAL A 134 7.60 4.43 -10.20
C VAL A 134 8.81 4.39 -11.13
N GLU A 135 9.31 3.22 -11.48
CA GLU A 135 10.40 3.05 -12.44
C GLU A 135 10.02 3.66 -13.80
N GLU A 136 8.82 3.36 -14.31
CA GLU A 136 8.30 3.93 -15.55
C GLU A 136 8.21 5.47 -15.48
N ALA A 137 7.71 6.03 -14.37
CA ALA A 137 7.60 7.46 -14.16
C ALA A 137 8.97 8.16 -14.02
N SER A 138 10.01 7.44 -13.58
CA SER A 138 11.38 7.98 -13.48
C SER A 138 12.05 8.13 -14.83
N HIS A 139 11.75 7.25 -15.78
CA HIS A 139 12.34 7.30 -17.12
C HIS A 139 11.62 8.26 -18.06
N GLU A 140 10.32 8.41 -17.92
CA GLU A 140 9.50 9.27 -18.79
C GLU A 140 8.65 10.24 -17.96
N PRO A 141 8.66 11.57 -18.29
CA PRO A 141 7.87 12.56 -17.60
C PRO A 141 6.39 12.51 -18.01
N ARG A 142 5.75 11.33 -17.95
CA ARG A 142 4.34 11.15 -18.26
C ARG A 142 3.49 10.93 -17.03
N ARG A 143 2.18 11.12 -17.16
CA ARG A 143 1.19 10.78 -16.16
C ARG A 143 0.80 9.32 -16.34
N ILE A 144 0.72 8.58 -15.25
CA ILE A 144 0.38 7.15 -15.27
C ILE A 144 -0.83 6.93 -14.38
N THR A 145 -1.86 6.29 -14.91
CA THR A 145 -3.05 5.87 -14.15
C THR A 145 -3.18 4.36 -14.21
N ASP A 146 -3.28 3.73 -13.06
CA ASP A 146 -3.58 2.32 -12.92
C ASP A 146 -4.68 2.10 -11.89
N ILE A 147 -5.90 2.08 -12.37
CA ILE A 147 -7.13 1.82 -11.59
C ILE A 147 -7.86 0.57 -12.09
N ASN A 148 -7.15 -0.27 -12.88
CA ASN A 148 -7.73 -1.49 -13.41
C ASN A 148 -7.99 -2.51 -12.30
N PRO A 149 -9.10 -3.24 -12.37
CA PRO A 149 -9.38 -4.31 -11.42
C PRO A 149 -8.38 -5.45 -11.61
N HIS A 150 -7.92 -6.00 -10.48
CA HIS A 150 -7.09 -7.19 -10.41
C HIS A 150 -7.74 -8.18 -9.45
N ASP A 151 -7.88 -9.43 -9.86
CA ASP A 151 -8.59 -10.45 -9.07
C ASP A 151 -7.73 -11.08 -7.97
N ASP A 152 -6.40 -10.95 -8.06
CA ASP A 152 -5.49 -11.53 -7.09
C ASP A 152 -5.41 -10.67 -5.83
N VAL A 153 -5.91 -11.22 -4.71
CA VAL A 153 -5.85 -10.61 -3.36
C VAL A 153 -4.66 -11.09 -2.54
N SER A 154 -3.90 -12.06 -3.05
CA SER A 154 -2.71 -12.58 -2.39
C SER A 154 -1.62 -11.52 -2.32
N PHE A 155 -0.85 -11.53 -1.24
CA PHE A 155 0.28 -10.65 -1.06
C PHE A 155 1.50 -11.48 -0.60
N PRO A 156 2.69 -11.27 -1.19
CA PRO A 156 3.86 -12.05 -0.81
C PRO A 156 4.18 -11.92 0.69
N LEU A 157 4.51 -13.04 1.33
CA LEU A 157 4.93 -13.06 2.72
C LEU A 157 6.26 -12.31 2.90
N GLY A 158 6.49 -11.75 4.08
CA GLY A 158 7.71 -11.03 4.42
C GLY A 158 7.84 -9.63 3.82
N MET A 159 6.84 -9.19 3.04
CA MET A 159 6.90 -7.90 2.34
C MET A 159 6.11 -6.78 3.03
N THR A 160 5.37 -7.09 4.09
CA THR A 160 4.61 -6.07 4.82
C THR A 160 5.50 -5.39 5.86
N ARG A 161 5.67 -4.07 5.74
CA ARG A 161 6.42 -3.26 6.70
C ARG A 161 5.49 -2.74 7.79
N ARG A 162 5.33 -3.53 8.85
CA ARG A 162 4.41 -3.20 9.96
C ARG A 162 4.93 -2.02 10.77
N SER A 163 4.06 -1.03 10.95
CA SER A 163 4.37 0.20 11.67
C SER A 163 4.12 0.10 13.18
N ASP A 164 3.19 -0.75 13.60
CA ASP A 164 2.83 -0.97 15.01
C ASP A 164 3.66 -2.17 15.57
N PRO A 165 4.40 -2.00 16.69
CA PRO A 165 5.26 -3.06 17.21
C PRO A 165 4.49 -4.19 17.92
N VAL A 166 3.21 -4.01 18.23
CA VAL A 166 2.39 -4.96 18.99
C VAL A 166 1.33 -5.62 18.10
N LYS A 167 0.74 -4.84 17.19
CA LYS A 167 -0.40 -5.23 16.39
C LYS A 167 -0.02 -5.40 14.92
N ALA A 168 -0.43 -6.53 14.34
CA ALA A 168 -0.35 -6.77 12.90
C ALA A 168 -1.75 -6.70 12.25
N TYR A 169 -1.87 -5.95 11.16
CA TYR A 169 -3.03 -6.01 10.30
C TYR A 169 -2.90 -7.19 9.33
N ILE A 170 -3.99 -7.93 9.15
CA ILE A 170 -4.08 -9.03 8.19
C ILE A 170 -5.40 -8.93 7.43
N THR A 171 -5.33 -8.69 6.14
CA THR A 171 -6.51 -8.69 5.28
C THR A 171 -6.97 -10.11 5.03
N ILE A 172 -8.26 -10.39 5.26
CA ILE A 172 -8.88 -11.70 5.02
C ILE A 172 -9.80 -11.70 3.81
N ASN A 173 -10.43 -10.56 3.51
CA ASN A 173 -11.19 -10.35 2.29
C ASN A 173 -11.06 -8.90 1.81
N GLU A 174 -11.27 -8.68 0.52
CA GLU A 174 -11.33 -7.37 -0.11
C GLU A 174 -12.56 -7.26 -1.02
N GLY A 175 -13.13 -6.04 -1.12
CA GLY A 175 -14.32 -5.79 -1.92
C GLY A 175 -15.61 -6.17 -1.20
N CYS A 176 -16.74 -5.84 -1.81
CA CYS A 176 -18.05 -6.09 -1.22
C CYS A 176 -19.13 -6.16 -2.31
N ASN A 177 -20.06 -7.13 -2.17
CA ASN A 177 -21.14 -7.37 -3.10
C ASN A 177 -22.53 -6.85 -2.60
N GLU A 178 -22.59 -6.21 -1.42
CA GLU A 178 -23.85 -5.81 -0.80
C GLU A 178 -24.50 -4.56 -1.42
N PHE A 179 -23.74 -3.73 -2.10
CA PHE A 179 -24.23 -2.53 -2.79
C PHE A 179 -25.18 -1.66 -1.93
N CYS A 180 -24.91 -1.51 -0.64
CA CYS A 180 -25.68 -0.63 0.24
C CYS A 180 -25.80 0.78 -0.34
N ALA A 181 -26.96 1.41 -0.21
CA ALA A 181 -27.35 2.64 -0.93
C ALA A 181 -26.38 3.84 -0.79
N PHE A 182 -25.63 3.91 0.30
CA PHE A 182 -24.66 4.98 0.59
C PHE A 182 -23.21 4.54 0.48
N CYS A 183 -22.93 3.28 0.12
CA CYS A 183 -21.61 2.70 0.21
C CYS A 183 -20.84 2.79 -1.10
N VAL A 184 -19.64 3.35 -1.05
CA VAL A 184 -18.73 3.48 -2.20
C VAL A 184 -17.81 2.26 -2.40
N VAL A 185 -17.75 1.36 -1.41
CA VAL A 185 -16.79 0.24 -1.40
C VAL A 185 -16.85 -0.64 -2.66
N PRO A 186 -18.02 -1.07 -3.18
CA PRO A 186 -18.06 -1.86 -4.41
C PRO A 186 -17.37 -1.19 -5.61
N TYR A 187 -17.34 0.13 -5.63
CA TYR A 187 -16.73 0.92 -6.72
C TYR A 187 -15.24 1.20 -6.50
N THR A 188 -14.79 1.22 -5.24
CA THR A 188 -13.41 1.56 -4.89
C THR A 188 -12.55 0.36 -4.51
N ARG A 189 -13.17 -0.78 -4.10
CA ARG A 189 -12.49 -2.03 -3.77
C ARG A 189 -13.01 -3.23 -4.55
N SER A 190 -13.92 -2.99 -5.52
CA SER A 190 -14.49 -3.98 -6.43
C SER A 190 -15.35 -5.04 -5.71
N HIS A 191 -15.61 -6.15 -6.41
CA HIS A 191 -16.35 -7.30 -5.88
C HIS A 191 -15.60 -7.99 -4.74
N GLU A 192 -16.34 -8.72 -3.93
CA GLU A 192 -15.80 -9.46 -2.79
C GLU A 192 -14.89 -10.60 -3.25
N ARG A 193 -13.71 -10.68 -2.67
CA ARG A 193 -12.69 -11.69 -2.91
C ARG A 193 -12.14 -12.17 -1.58
N MET A 194 -12.20 -13.48 -1.37
CA MET A 194 -11.67 -14.11 -0.16
C MET A 194 -10.21 -14.46 -0.35
N ARG A 195 -9.42 -14.25 0.69
CA ARG A 195 -8.03 -14.67 0.71
C ARG A 195 -7.91 -16.13 1.21
N PRO A 196 -7.02 -16.96 0.63
CA PRO A 196 -6.80 -18.30 1.10
C PRO A 196 -6.45 -18.38 2.59
N LYS A 197 -7.09 -19.32 3.33
CA LYS A 197 -6.82 -19.56 4.75
C LYS A 197 -5.35 -19.83 5.02
N GLY A 198 -4.75 -20.67 4.17
CA GLY A 198 -3.33 -21.02 4.28
C GLY A 198 -2.40 -19.80 4.28
N GLU A 199 -2.69 -18.81 3.44
CA GLU A 199 -1.92 -17.56 3.36
C GLU A 199 -2.14 -16.67 4.60
N ILE A 200 -3.39 -16.57 5.08
CA ILE A 200 -3.73 -15.81 6.28
C ILE A 200 -2.98 -16.37 7.50
N LEU A 201 -2.99 -17.70 7.67
CA LEU A 201 -2.29 -18.36 8.77
C LEU A 201 -0.78 -18.24 8.65
N ALA A 202 -0.23 -18.27 7.43
CA ALA A 202 1.21 -18.06 7.21
C ALA A 202 1.63 -16.65 7.59
N GLU A 203 0.87 -15.63 7.18
CA GLU A 203 1.13 -14.23 7.56
C GLU A 203 0.96 -13.99 9.08
N ALA A 204 -0.01 -14.67 9.70
CA ALA A 204 -0.21 -14.58 11.15
C ALA A 204 0.97 -15.18 11.93
N ARG A 205 1.53 -16.32 11.47
CA ARG A 205 2.74 -16.91 12.06
C ARG A 205 3.96 -16.01 11.89
N GLU A 206 4.16 -15.45 10.70
CA GLU A 206 5.21 -14.48 10.43
C GLU A 206 5.12 -13.26 11.37
N ALA A 207 3.91 -12.74 11.58
CA ALA A 207 3.69 -11.65 12.52
C ALA A 207 4.06 -12.04 13.96
N ALA A 208 3.66 -13.24 14.41
CA ALA A 208 4.00 -13.76 15.73
C ALA A 208 5.52 -13.95 15.91
N GLU A 209 6.19 -14.51 14.91
CA GLU A 209 7.66 -14.70 14.89
C GLU A 209 8.40 -13.37 14.93
N SER A 210 7.82 -12.32 14.33
CA SER A 210 8.36 -10.95 14.36
C SER A 210 8.04 -10.21 15.68
N GLY A 211 7.37 -10.87 16.64
CA GLY A 211 7.09 -10.32 17.97
C GLY A 211 5.74 -9.66 18.15
N HIS A 212 4.88 -9.63 17.13
CA HIS A 212 3.53 -9.10 17.26
C HIS A 212 2.66 -10.05 18.09
N ARG A 213 1.88 -9.49 19.01
CA ARG A 213 1.01 -10.26 19.93
C ARG A 213 -0.47 -10.09 19.64
N GLU A 214 -0.82 -9.10 18.85
CA GLU A 214 -2.20 -8.82 18.46
C GLU A 214 -2.32 -8.89 16.93
N ILE A 215 -3.34 -9.62 16.45
CA ILE A 215 -3.75 -9.63 15.05
C ILE A 215 -5.07 -8.89 14.93
N GLN A 216 -5.16 -7.99 13.99
CA GLN A 216 -6.41 -7.38 13.59
C GLN A 216 -6.77 -7.79 12.16
N LEU A 217 -7.83 -8.59 12.04
CA LEU A 217 -8.37 -9.03 10.77
C LEU A 217 -9.10 -7.88 10.09
N LEU A 218 -8.77 -7.64 8.83
CA LEU A 218 -9.32 -6.60 7.99
C LEU A 218 -10.14 -7.19 6.85
N GLY A 219 -11.26 -6.55 6.56
CA GLY A 219 -12.14 -6.85 5.45
C GLY A 219 -13.28 -5.86 5.38
N GLN A 220 -14.09 -5.92 4.33
CA GLN A 220 -15.28 -5.08 4.22
C GLN A 220 -16.47 -5.69 4.95
N ILE A 221 -16.59 -7.02 4.91
CA ILE A 221 -17.54 -7.82 5.71
C ILE A 221 -16.80 -9.06 6.18
N VAL A 222 -16.18 -8.99 7.35
CA VAL A 222 -15.29 -10.06 7.83
C VAL A 222 -16.01 -11.39 8.11
N ASN A 223 -17.29 -11.33 8.53
CA ASN A 223 -18.07 -12.51 8.83
C ASN A 223 -18.69 -13.21 7.60
N HIS A 224 -18.48 -12.66 6.39
CA HIS A 224 -18.74 -13.37 5.13
C HIS A 224 -17.58 -14.27 4.72
N TYR A 225 -16.48 -14.29 5.48
CA TYR A 225 -15.32 -15.07 5.09
C TYR A 225 -15.65 -16.55 4.94
N GLU A 226 -15.31 -17.08 3.76
CA GLU A 226 -15.30 -18.50 3.42
C GLU A 226 -13.97 -18.80 2.75
N ALA A 227 -13.23 -19.78 3.27
CA ALA A 227 -11.90 -20.10 2.78
C ALA A 227 -11.95 -20.72 1.37
N PRO A 228 -11.33 -20.12 0.34
CA PRO A 228 -11.33 -20.70 -1.01
C PRO A 228 -10.48 -21.97 -1.11
N ASP A 229 -9.54 -22.17 -0.21
CA ASP A 229 -8.61 -23.30 -0.14
C ASP A 229 -8.99 -24.38 0.89
N ASP A 230 -10.05 -24.16 1.69
CA ASP A 230 -10.53 -25.10 2.71
C ASP A 230 -12.07 -25.09 2.76
N PRO A 231 -12.75 -25.85 1.87
CA PRO A 231 -14.21 -25.87 1.80
C PRO A 231 -14.87 -26.22 3.12
N GLY A 232 -15.78 -25.35 3.58
CA GLY A 232 -16.48 -25.48 4.87
C GLY A 232 -15.81 -24.77 6.03
N CYS A 233 -14.66 -24.14 5.82
CA CYS A 233 -14.05 -23.23 6.80
C CYS A 233 -14.62 -21.82 6.61
N ASP A 234 -15.49 -21.41 7.48
CA ASP A 234 -16.07 -20.08 7.60
C ASP A 234 -15.21 -19.15 8.48
N PHE A 235 -15.74 -17.99 8.80
CA PHE A 235 -15.07 -17.03 9.69
C PHE A 235 -14.79 -17.60 11.08
N THR A 236 -15.68 -18.47 11.61
CA THR A 236 -15.48 -19.14 12.90
C THR A 236 -14.30 -20.09 12.83
N GLY A 237 -14.25 -20.93 11.81
CA GLY A 237 -13.13 -21.87 11.59
C GLY A 237 -11.80 -21.16 11.34
N LEU A 238 -11.81 -19.95 10.74
CA LEU A 238 -10.61 -19.10 10.63
C LEU A 238 -10.16 -18.60 12.01
N LEU A 239 -11.09 -18.13 12.86
CA LEU A 239 -10.76 -17.63 14.20
C LEU A 239 -10.19 -18.75 15.08
N GLU A 240 -10.75 -19.96 15.01
CA GLU A 240 -10.23 -21.14 15.72
C GLU A 240 -8.80 -21.45 15.28
N ALA A 241 -8.55 -21.49 13.97
CA ALA A 241 -7.20 -21.77 13.45
C ALA A 241 -6.17 -20.69 13.80
N LEU A 242 -6.58 -19.43 13.88
CA LEU A 242 -5.72 -18.33 14.32
C LEU A 242 -5.46 -18.36 15.83
N HIS A 243 -6.42 -18.83 16.64
CA HIS A 243 -6.28 -18.96 18.09
C HIS A 243 -5.13 -19.90 18.47
N ASP A 244 -4.89 -20.94 17.66
CA ASP A 244 -3.84 -21.93 17.92
C ASP A 244 -2.43 -21.46 17.58
N ILE A 245 -2.27 -20.24 17.04
CA ILE A 245 -0.94 -19.70 16.69
C ILE A 245 -0.21 -19.24 17.94
N ALA A 246 0.88 -19.92 18.25
CA ALA A 246 1.74 -19.57 19.39
C ALA A 246 2.29 -18.14 19.24
N GLY A 247 2.23 -17.36 20.32
CA GLY A 247 2.71 -15.97 20.35
C GLY A 247 1.63 -14.92 20.09
N ILE A 248 0.47 -15.29 19.54
CA ILE A 248 -0.69 -14.41 19.40
C ILE A 248 -1.54 -14.48 20.67
N GLU A 249 -1.70 -13.34 21.31
CA GLU A 249 -2.46 -13.21 22.57
C GLU A 249 -3.86 -12.60 22.35
N ARG A 250 -4.07 -11.94 21.20
CA ARG A 250 -5.33 -11.25 20.90
C ARG A 250 -5.63 -11.26 19.41
N ILE A 251 -6.87 -11.61 19.09
CA ILE A 251 -7.43 -11.49 17.76
C ILE A 251 -8.54 -10.45 17.81
N ARG A 252 -8.48 -9.47 16.91
CA ARG A 252 -9.50 -8.45 16.70
C ARG A 252 -10.00 -8.50 15.28
N PHE A 253 -11.19 -8.03 15.08
CA PHE A 253 -11.77 -7.78 13.77
C PHE A 253 -12.72 -6.58 13.81
N ALA A 254 -12.96 -6.00 12.65
CA ALA A 254 -13.90 -4.90 12.48
C ALA A 254 -14.81 -5.19 11.27
N SER A 255 -15.90 -4.43 11.15
CA SER A 255 -16.84 -4.52 10.02
C SER A 255 -17.57 -5.88 9.89
N PRO A 256 -18.12 -6.47 10.97
CA PRO A 256 -19.11 -7.51 10.80
C PRO A 256 -20.41 -6.89 10.26
N HIS A 257 -21.04 -7.56 9.32
CA HIS A 257 -22.35 -7.19 8.81
C HIS A 257 -23.43 -8.04 9.47
N GLN A 258 -24.63 -7.47 9.67
CA GLN A 258 -25.78 -8.27 10.11
C GLN A 258 -26.24 -9.14 8.94
N ILE A 259 -26.17 -10.45 9.12
CA ILE A 259 -26.64 -11.45 8.17
C ILE A 259 -28.15 -11.66 8.39
#